data_95ed58f3d7646131070a2b5e1c91975b
#
_entry.id   95ed58f3d7646131070a2b5e1c91975b
#
_cell.length_a   1.000
_cell.length_b   1.000
_cell.length_c   1.000
_cell.angle_alpha   90.00
_cell.angle_beta   90.00
_cell.angle_gamma   90.00
#
_symmetry.space_group_name_H-M   'P 1'
#
loop_
_entity.id
_entity.type
_entity.pdbx_description
1 polymer ?
#
loop_
_entity_poly.entity_id
_entity_poly.type
_entity_poly.pdbx_seq_one_letter_code
_entity_poly.pdbx_strand_id
1 'polypeptide(L)'
;MHQEVVETQGHLIDSHLMERIFDTVVEYQGQFEVEEFRIGRTNADPSYLRLKVETPTAAAMEDVLAALLDLGCTPVHTTDARLEAVERECCAPEDFYSTTNHRTLVRHAGQWLEVDNQRMDALIVVEAGRASCRRLRDLKRGDRVVVGMQGIRVIPEAKERDRDAFAFMSNEISSERQLH
;
A
#
# COMPACT_ATOMS: atom_id res chain seq x y z
N MET A 1 -0.85 -24.74 -6.31
CA MET A 1 -1.43 -23.42 -6.65
C MET A 1 -1.75 -22.67 -5.37
N HIS A 2 -1.33 -21.44 -5.26
CA HIS A 2 -1.52 -20.61 -4.07
C HIS A 2 -2.62 -19.60 -4.32
N GLN A 3 -3.47 -19.37 -3.32
CA GLN A 3 -4.60 -18.44 -3.40
C GLN A 3 -4.57 -17.49 -2.22
N GLU A 4 -4.92 -16.24 -2.47
CA GLU A 4 -5.11 -15.22 -1.44
C GLU A 4 -6.25 -14.30 -1.86
N VAL A 5 -7.03 -13.86 -0.89
CA VAL A 5 -8.11 -12.89 -1.12
C VAL A 5 -7.66 -11.55 -0.58
N VAL A 6 -7.65 -10.55 -1.43
CA VAL A 6 -7.29 -9.17 -1.08
C VAL A 6 -8.47 -8.24 -1.26
N GLU A 7 -8.47 -7.14 -0.54
CA GLU A 7 -9.49 -6.11 -0.64
C GLU A 7 -8.87 -4.73 -0.71
N THR A 8 -9.59 -3.82 -1.34
CA THR A 8 -9.22 -2.40 -1.36
C THR A 8 -10.48 -1.56 -1.40
N GLN A 9 -10.37 -0.35 -0.86
CA GLN A 9 -11.45 0.62 -0.85
C GLN A 9 -10.87 1.98 -1.25
N GLY A 10 -11.58 2.72 -2.09
CA GLY A 10 -11.13 4.03 -2.55
C GLY A 10 -11.71 4.40 -3.89
N HIS A 11 -11.14 5.39 -4.55
CA HIS A 11 -11.56 5.87 -5.86
C HIS A 11 -10.92 5.02 -6.96
N LEU A 12 -11.43 3.79 -7.13
CA LEU A 12 -10.81 2.76 -7.98
C LEU A 12 -10.96 3.04 -9.47
N ILE A 13 -12.06 3.67 -9.87
CA ILE A 13 -12.37 3.93 -11.28
C ILE A 13 -11.71 5.22 -11.75
N ASP A 14 -11.90 6.30 -11.01
CA ASP A 14 -11.42 7.64 -11.40
C ASP A 14 -9.90 7.74 -11.45
N SER A 15 -9.20 6.92 -10.65
CA SER A 15 -7.73 6.91 -10.58
C SER A 15 -7.08 5.87 -11.47
N HIS A 16 -7.85 5.11 -12.24
CA HIS A 16 -7.37 3.93 -12.99
C HIS A 16 -6.68 2.88 -12.12
N LEU A 17 -6.93 2.92 -10.82
CA LEU A 17 -6.30 2.03 -9.85
C LEU A 17 -6.71 0.57 -10.09
N MET A 18 -7.97 0.34 -10.44
CA MET A 18 -8.50 -0.99 -10.72
C MET A 18 -7.75 -1.65 -11.89
N GLU A 19 -7.51 -0.92 -12.98
CA GLU A 19 -6.72 -1.42 -14.11
C GLU A 19 -5.29 -1.77 -13.70
N ARG A 20 -4.67 -0.91 -12.88
CA ARG A 20 -3.30 -1.15 -12.38
C ARG A 20 -3.24 -2.38 -11.49
N ILE A 21 -4.27 -2.63 -10.68
CA ILE A 21 -4.37 -3.83 -9.85
C ILE A 21 -4.42 -5.09 -10.73
N PHE A 22 -5.28 -5.10 -11.73
CA PHE A 22 -5.41 -6.25 -12.64
C PHE A 22 -4.12 -6.47 -13.44
N ASP A 23 -3.54 -5.43 -13.99
CA ASP A 23 -2.27 -5.50 -14.74
C ASP A 23 -1.14 -6.02 -13.86
N THR A 24 -1.08 -5.61 -12.59
CA THR A 24 -0.07 -6.08 -11.65
C THR A 24 -0.18 -7.58 -11.40
N VAL A 25 -1.39 -8.10 -11.20
CA VAL A 25 -1.59 -9.55 -11.00
C VAL A 25 -1.10 -10.33 -12.22
N VAL A 26 -1.45 -9.88 -13.41
CA VAL A 26 -1.04 -10.53 -14.67
C VAL A 26 0.47 -10.44 -14.89
N GLU A 27 1.07 -9.30 -14.59
CA GLU A 27 2.52 -9.08 -14.72
C GLU A 27 3.33 -10.06 -13.87
N TYR A 28 2.84 -10.41 -12.69
CA TYR A 28 3.47 -11.39 -11.80
C TYR A 28 3.00 -12.83 -12.07
N GLN A 29 2.48 -13.11 -13.25
CA GLN A 29 2.01 -14.43 -13.68
C GLN A 29 0.85 -14.98 -12.84
N GLY A 30 0.11 -14.12 -12.20
CA GLY A 30 -1.07 -14.48 -11.43
C GLY A 30 -2.34 -14.49 -12.27
N GLN A 31 -3.36 -15.12 -11.73
CA GLN A 31 -4.73 -15.06 -12.21
C GLN A 31 -5.59 -14.42 -11.13
N PHE A 32 -6.67 -13.78 -11.55
CA PHE A 32 -7.57 -13.14 -10.59
C PHE A 32 -9.02 -13.43 -10.92
N GLU A 33 -9.85 -13.39 -9.89
CA GLU A 33 -11.30 -13.43 -9.99
C GLU A 33 -11.87 -12.36 -9.07
N VAL A 34 -12.74 -11.52 -9.62
CA VAL A 34 -13.43 -10.50 -8.82
C VAL A 34 -14.55 -11.19 -8.04
N GLU A 35 -14.44 -11.23 -6.71
CA GLU A 35 -15.47 -11.81 -5.85
C GLU A 35 -16.57 -10.81 -5.52
N GLU A 36 -16.20 -9.56 -5.30
CA GLU A 36 -17.15 -8.49 -5.00
C GLU A 36 -16.63 -7.16 -5.53
N PHE A 37 -17.51 -6.41 -6.16
CA PHE A 37 -17.21 -5.05 -6.60
C PHE A 37 -18.43 -4.16 -6.34
N ARG A 38 -18.23 -3.10 -5.56
CA ARG A 38 -19.28 -2.11 -5.29
C ARG A 38 -18.80 -0.74 -5.74
N ILE A 39 -19.59 -0.10 -6.58
CA ILE A 39 -19.30 1.25 -7.06
C ILE A 39 -19.99 2.25 -6.13
N GLY A 40 -19.25 3.27 -5.69
CA GLY A 40 -19.83 4.37 -4.94
C GLY A 40 -20.91 5.10 -5.76
N ARG A 41 -21.99 5.53 -5.12
CA ARG A 41 -23.11 6.18 -5.78
C ARG A 41 -22.78 7.61 -6.24
N THR A 42 -21.85 8.25 -5.55
CA THR A 42 -21.40 9.61 -5.85
C THR A 42 -19.87 9.62 -5.95
N ASN A 43 -19.31 10.69 -6.51
CA ASN A 43 -17.86 10.87 -6.58
C ASN A 43 -17.20 10.96 -5.18
N ALA A 44 -17.97 11.21 -4.14
CA ALA A 44 -17.49 11.26 -2.76
C ALA A 44 -17.48 9.88 -2.11
N ASP A 45 -18.27 8.93 -2.60
CA ASP A 45 -18.37 7.59 -2.04
C ASP A 45 -17.25 6.70 -2.57
N PRO A 46 -16.50 6.02 -1.71
CA PRO A 46 -15.48 5.09 -2.17
C PRO A 46 -16.09 3.85 -2.80
N SER A 47 -15.39 3.30 -3.79
CA SER A 47 -15.68 1.97 -4.33
C SER A 47 -14.95 0.90 -3.51
N TYR A 48 -15.47 -0.32 -3.57
CA TYR A 48 -14.91 -1.47 -2.86
C TYR A 48 -14.66 -2.61 -3.84
N LEU A 49 -13.49 -3.23 -3.74
CA LEU A 49 -13.10 -4.39 -4.54
C LEU A 49 -12.57 -5.50 -3.63
N ARG A 50 -13.10 -6.71 -3.82
CA ARG A 50 -12.53 -7.94 -3.25
C ARG A 50 -12.10 -8.83 -4.41
N LEU A 51 -10.85 -9.23 -4.38
CA LEU A 51 -10.20 -9.94 -5.47
C LEU A 51 -9.54 -11.21 -4.95
N LYS A 52 -9.86 -12.34 -5.57
CA LYS A 52 -9.13 -13.58 -5.33
C LYS A 52 -7.96 -13.65 -6.30
N VAL A 53 -6.76 -13.81 -5.78
CA VAL A 53 -5.52 -13.89 -6.55
C VAL A 53 -4.97 -15.32 -6.46
N GLU A 54 -4.59 -15.87 -7.58
CA GLU A 54 -3.99 -17.20 -7.67
C GLU A 54 -2.64 -17.11 -8.35
N THR A 55 -1.65 -17.79 -7.81
CA THR A 55 -0.32 -17.86 -8.41
C THR A 55 0.19 -19.31 -8.42
N PRO A 56 1.10 -19.66 -9.35
CA PRO A 56 1.65 -21.01 -9.41
C PRO A 56 2.60 -21.34 -8.25
N THR A 57 3.27 -20.35 -7.68
CA THR A 57 4.26 -20.54 -6.61
C THR A 57 4.02 -19.61 -5.43
N ALA A 58 4.53 -19.99 -4.26
CA ALA A 58 4.50 -19.14 -3.06
C ALA A 58 5.32 -17.86 -3.26
N ALA A 59 6.47 -17.95 -3.94
CA ALA A 59 7.32 -16.79 -4.23
C ALA A 59 6.59 -15.76 -5.10
N ALA A 60 5.88 -16.22 -6.14
CA ALA A 60 5.08 -15.34 -6.99
C ALA A 60 3.94 -14.69 -6.20
N MET A 61 3.33 -15.41 -5.25
CA MET A 61 2.30 -14.83 -4.37
C MET A 61 2.88 -13.72 -3.49
N GLU A 62 4.04 -13.93 -2.89
CA GLU A 62 4.69 -12.89 -2.09
C GLU A 62 4.98 -11.64 -2.93
N ASP A 63 5.50 -11.81 -4.13
CA ASP A 63 5.82 -10.71 -5.04
C ASP A 63 4.57 -9.92 -5.44
N VAL A 64 3.50 -10.61 -5.83
CA VAL A 64 2.26 -9.94 -6.23
C VAL A 64 1.59 -9.24 -5.05
N LEU A 65 1.59 -9.84 -3.87
CA LEU A 65 1.02 -9.22 -2.67
C LEU A 65 1.80 -7.96 -2.27
N ALA A 66 3.12 -7.97 -2.39
CA ALA A 66 3.94 -6.79 -2.13
C ALA A 66 3.61 -5.65 -3.10
N ALA A 67 3.48 -5.95 -4.40
CA ALA A 67 3.10 -4.96 -5.40
C ALA A 67 1.67 -4.45 -5.20
N LEU A 68 0.72 -5.33 -4.84
CA LEU A 68 -0.66 -4.95 -4.55
C LEU A 68 -0.78 -4.12 -3.27
N LEU A 69 0.07 -4.36 -2.29
CA LEU A 69 0.11 -3.55 -1.07
C LEU A 69 0.38 -2.08 -1.39
N ASP A 70 1.31 -1.81 -2.28
CA ASP A 70 1.64 -0.44 -2.73
C ASP A 70 0.48 0.23 -3.49
N LEU A 71 -0.44 -0.56 -4.02
CA LEU A 71 -1.66 -0.07 -4.67
C LEU A 71 -2.86 0.05 -3.70
N GLY A 72 -2.65 -0.23 -2.42
CA GLY A 72 -3.70 -0.14 -1.41
C GLY A 72 -4.50 -1.41 -1.18
N CYS A 73 -4.08 -2.53 -1.77
CA CYS A 73 -4.74 -3.83 -1.54
C CYS A 73 -4.14 -4.53 -0.34
N THR A 74 -5.00 -5.04 0.55
CA THR A 74 -4.59 -5.80 1.73
C THR A 74 -5.31 -7.14 1.78
N PRO A 75 -4.68 -8.19 2.33
CA PRO A 75 -5.39 -9.45 2.54
C PRO A 75 -6.60 -9.26 3.45
N VAL A 76 -7.69 -9.97 3.12
CA VAL A 76 -8.95 -9.90 3.90
C VAL A 76 -8.72 -10.41 5.32
N HIS A 77 -7.92 -11.46 5.46
CA HIS A 77 -7.54 -12.00 6.77
C HIS A 77 -6.26 -11.32 7.25
N THR A 78 -6.41 -10.16 7.84
CA THR A 78 -5.28 -9.37 8.32
C THR A 78 -4.97 -9.72 9.77
N THR A 79 -3.69 -9.99 10.05
CA THR A 79 -3.15 -10.15 11.40
C THR A 79 -2.32 -8.93 11.79
N ASP A 80 -1.95 -8.84 13.06
CA ASP A 80 -1.04 -7.78 13.51
C ASP A 80 0.30 -7.88 12.79
N ALA A 81 0.96 -6.74 12.59
CA ALA A 81 2.29 -6.67 12.05
C ALA A 81 3.28 -7.43 12.94
N ARG A 82 4.20 -8.14 12.31
CA ARG A 82 5.27 -8.82 13.04
C ARG A 82 6.37 -7.81 13.34
N LEU A 83 6.83 -7.80 14.58
CA LEU A 83 7.88 -6.91 15.05
C LEU A 83 9.09 -7.71 15.47
N GLU A 84 10.27 -7.26 15.08
CA GLU A 84 11.53 -7.81 15.54
C GLU A 84 12.39 -6.73 16.19
N ALA A 85 13.03 -7.09 17.30
CA ALA A 85 13.92 -6.16 18.01
C ALA A 85 15.24 -6.02 17.26
N VAL A 86 15.74 -4.80 17.19
CA VAL A 86 17.06 -4.50 16.64
C VAL A 86 18.12 -5.01 17.59
N GLU A 87 19.01 -5.87 17.11
CA GLU A 87 20.11 -6.45 17.92
C GLU A 87 21.32 -5.56 17.98
N ARG A 88 21.60 -4.80 16.93
CA ARG A 88 22.74 -3.88 16.82
C ARG A 88 22.27 -2.54 16.27
N GLU A 89 22.87 -1.49 16.77
CA GLU A 89 22.61 -0.14 16.25
C GLU A 89 22.86 -0.08 14.73
N CYS A 90 22.03 0.65 14.04
CA CYS A 90 22.11 0.87 12.59
C CYS A 90 22.02 -0.42 11.74
N CYS A 91 21.53 -1.51 12.32
CA CYS A 91 21.34 -2.78 11.61
C CYS A 91 19.87 -3.17 11.61
N ALA A 92 19.27 -3.24 10.43
CA ALA A 92 17.89 -3.67 10.28
C ALA A 92 17.77 -5.20 10.44
N PRO A 93 16.67 -5.70 11.05
CA PRO A 93 16.33 -7.11 10.98
C PRO A 93 16.16 -7.56 9.53
N GLU A 94 16.36 -8.86 9.29
CA GLU A 94 16.00 -9.44 7.98
C GLU A 94 14.50 -9.24 7.71
N ASP A 95 14.14 -9.13 6.44
CA ASP A 95 12.77 -8.95 5.99
C ASP A 95 12.07 -7.69 6.54
N PHE A 96 12.82 -6.68 6.97
CA PHE A 96 12.21 -5.43 7.38
C PHE A 96 11.39 -4.82 6.24
N TYR A 97 10.26 -4.22 6.59
CA TYR A 97 9.43 -3.53 5.61
C TYR A 97 10.06 -2.18 5.26
N SER A 98 10.38 -1.97 3.98
CA SER A 98 10.87 -0.69 3.48
C SER A 98 9.71 0.21 3.08
N THR A 99 9.67 1.41 3.63
CA THR A 99 8.56 2.34 3.44
C THR A 99 8.56 3.00 2.06
N THR A 100 7.39 3.48 1.67
CA THR A 100 7.19 4.32 0.49
C THR A 100 6.86 5.75 0.90
N ASN A 101 6.57 6.62 -0.07
CA ASN A 101 6.09 7.98 0.19
C ASN A 101 4.60 8.03 0.53
N HIS A 102 3.89 6.94 0.38
CA HIS A 102 2.46 6.90 0.61
C HIS A 102 2.13 6.77 2.10
N ARG A 103 1.03 7.39 2.49
CA ARG A 103 0.48 7.22 3.84
C ARG A 103 0.34 5.73 4.17
N THR A 104 0.81 5.34 5.33
CA THR A 104 0.89 3.93 5.74
C THR A 104 0.27 3.75 7.11
N LEU A 105 -0.42 2.62 7.28
CA LEU A 105 -1.00 2.19 8.55
C LEU A 105 -0.39 0.84 8.92
N VAL A 106 -0.17 0.65 10.21
CA VAL A 106 0.36 -0.61 10.77
C VAL A 106 -0.63 -1.14 11.80
N ARG A 107 -0.97 -2.41 11.71
CA ARG A 107 -1.84 -3.06 12.70
C ARG A 107 -1.01 -3.54 13.89
N HIS A 108 -1.37 -3.08 15.09
CA HIS A 108 -0.72 -3.46 16.33
C HIS A 108 -1.76 -3.56 17.44
N ALA A 109 -1.74 -4.64 18.20
CA ALA A 109 -2.71 -4.93 19.27
C ALA A 109 -4.17 -4.80 18.78
N GLY A 110 -4.45 -5.27 17.57
CA GLY A 110 -5.78 -5.23 16.97
C GLY A 110 -6.24 -3.87 16.46
N GLN A 111 -5.40 -2.86 16.52
CA GLN A 111 -5.72 -1.50 16.08
C GLN A 111 -4.80 -1.04 14.96
N TRP A 112 -5.32 -0.20 14.08
CA TRP A 112 -4.54 0.41 13.02
C TRP A 112 -3.90 1.71 13.50
N LEU A 113 -2.56 1.76 13.45
CA LEU A 113 -1.78 2.94 13.81
C LEU A 113 -1.31 3.63 12.54
N GLU A 114 -1.54 4.93 12.43
CA GLU A 114 -0.96 5.72 11.36
C GLU A 114 0.53 5.92 11.60
N VAL A 115 1.34 5.70 10.57
CA VAL A 115 2.78 5.88 10.66
C VAL A 115 3.13 7.36 10.60
N ASP A 116 3.77 7.85 11.65
CA ASP A 116 4.26 9.23 11.73
C ASP A 116 5.56 9.39 10.94
N ASN A 117 5.83 10.62 10.50
CA ASN A 117 7.06 10.98 9.77
C ASN A 117 7.28 10.15 8.51
N GLN A 118 6.19 9.90 7.76
CA GLN A 118 6.25 9.10 6.53
C GLN A 118 7.34 9.60 5.58
N ARG A 119 8.20 8.66 5.16
CA ARG A 119 9.28 8.91 4.19
C ARG A 119 9.60 7.63 3.44
N MET A 120 10.17 7.78 2.25
CA MET A 120 10.62 6.67 1.42
C MET A 120 11.89 6.04 2.00
N ASP A 121 12.06 4.74 1.75
CA ASP A 121 13.27 3.97 2.08
C ASP A 121 13.66 4.04 3.57
N ALA A 122 12.66 4.00 4.43
CA ALA A 122 12.84 3.97 5.87
C ALA A 122 12.27 2.69 6.47
N LEU A 123 12.48 2.51 7.76
CA LEU A 123 11.87 1.43 8.54
C LEU A 123 10.73 1.99 9.36
N ILE A 124 9.84 1.10 9.80
CA ILE A 124 8.77 1.46 10.72
C ILE A 124 9.11 0.89 12.09
N VAL A 125 9.20 1.76 13.09
CA VAL A 125 9.41 1.39 14.50
C VAL A 125 8.11 1.60 15.25
N VAL A 126 7.71 0.60 16.04
CA VAL A 126 6.55 0.69 16.93
C VAL A 126 7.05 0.80 18.36
N GLU A 127 6.67 1.90 19.02
CA GLU A 127 7.07 2.21 20.39
C GLU A 127 5.92 2.91 21.12
N ALA A 128 5.60 2.45 22.32
CA ALA A 128 4.57 3.05 23.18
C ALA A 128 3.22 3.27 22.47
N GLY A 129 2.78 2.31 21.67
CA GLY A 129 1.52 2.38 20.92
C GLY A 129 1.52 3.34 19.74
N ARG A 130 2.69 3.76 19.27
CA ARG A 130 2.86 4.60 18.10
C ARG A 130 3.78 3.95 17.08
N ALA A 131 3.48 4.17 15.80
CA ALA A 131 4.31 3.74 14.69
C ALA A 131 4.92 4.98 14.02
N SER A 132 6.21 4.94 13.72
CA SER A 132 6.89 6.04 13.04
C SER A 132 7.97 5.53 12.09
N CYS A 133 8.22 6.29 11.02
CA CYS A 133 9.35 6.03 10.15
C CYS A 133 10.64 6.41 10.83
N ARG A 134 11.66 5.56 10.66
CA ARG A 134 13.00 5.80 11.17
C ARG A 134 14.01 5.41 10.11
N ARG A 135 15.05 6.23 9.97
CA ARG A 135 16.15 5.92 9.04
C ARG A 135 17.04 4.83 9.65
N LEU A 136 17.67 4.04 8.78
CA LEU A 136 18.56 2.96 9.20
C LEU A 136 19.63 3.45 10.19
N ARG A 137 20.24 4.60 9.93
CA ARG A 137 21.29 5.18 10.77
C ARG A 137 20.82 5.60 12.15
N ASP A 138 19.52 5.78 12.34
CA ASP A 138 18.92 6.21 13.61
C ASP A 138 18.37 5.05 14.43
N LEU A 139 18.51 3.81 13.94
CA LEU A 139 18.08 2.62 14.67
C LEU A 139 18.95 2.39 15.90
N LYS A 140 18.31 2.10 17.01
CA LYS A 140 18.94 1.78 18.28
C LYS A 140 18.64 0.33 18.65
N ARG A 141 19.55 -0.28 19.40
CA ARG A 141 19.33 -1.60 19.98
C ARG A 141 18.05 -1.62 20.81
N GLY A 142 17.21 -2.61 20.58
CA GLY A 142 15.92 -2.77 21.26
C GLY A 142 14.74 -2.13 20.54
N ASP A 143 14.96 -1.30 19.50
CA ASP A 143 13.89 -0.80 18.67
C ASP A 143 13.13 -1.95 18.04
N ARG A 144 11.80 -1.89 18.03
CA ARG A 144 10.94 -2.92 17.45
C ARG A 144 10.54 -2.50 16.05
N VAL A 145 11.06 -3.21 15.06
CA VAL A 145 10.90 -2.89 13.64
C VAL A 145 9.88 -3.81 13.00
N VAL A 146 9.02 -3.26 12.16
CA VAL A 146 8.05 -4.02 11.37
C VAL A 146 8.77 -4.84 10.32
N VAL A 147 8.54 -6.15 10.31
CA VAL A 147 9.10 -7.10 9.34
C VAL A 147 7.98 -7.79 8.58
N GLY A 148 8.29 -8.20 7.35
CA GLY A 148 7.31 -8.80 6.46
C GLY A 148 6.28 -7.82 5.97
N MET A 149 5.15 -8.31 5.46
CA MET A 149 4.07 -7.50 4.88
C MET A 149 2.77 -7.56 5.68
N GLN A 150 2.68 -8.42 6.69
CA GLN A 150 1.48 -8.59 7.47
C GLN A 150 1.18 -7.35 8.31
N GLY A 151 -0.09 -6.99 8.37
CA GLY A 151 -0.53 -5.87 9.20
C GLY A 151 -0.11 -4.51 8.68
N ILE A 152 0.15 -4.37 7.40
CA ILE A 152 0.52 -3.11 6.76
C ILE A 152 -0.56 -2.74 5.74
N ARG A 153 -0.96 -1.48 5.73
CA ARG A 153 -1.87 -0.92 4.74
C ARG A 153 -1.28 0.36 4.16
N VAL A 154 -1.15 0.40 2.85
CA VAL A 154 -0.66 1.58 2.13
C VAL A 154 -1.85 2.27 1.47
N ILE A 155 -1.92 3.60 1.60
CA ILE A 155 -2.98 4.41 0.99
C ILE A 155 -2.35 5.22 -0.14
N PRO A 156 -2.53 4.80 -1.40
CA PRO A 156 -1.94 5.51 -2.53
C PRO A 156 -2.61 6.86 -2.78
N GLU A 157 -1.83 7.85 -3.16
CA GLU A 157 -2.28 9.22 -3.45
C GLU A 157 -2.84 9.38 -4.88
N ALA A 158 -3.43 8.32 -5.41
CA ALA A 158 -3.90 8.31 -6.79
C ALA A 158 -4.90 9.43 -7.10
N LYS A 159 -5.73 9.81 -6.12
CA LYS A 159 -6.73 10.86 -6.26
C LYS A 159 -6.10 12.25 -6.42
N GLU A 160 -5.02 12.53 -5.69
CA GLU A 160 -4.33 13.82 -5.79
C GLU A 160 -3.63 13.97 -7.14
N ARG A 161 -2.99 12.92 -7.61
CA ARG A 161 -2.35 12.91 -8.93
C ARG A 161 -3.34 13.17 -10.06
N ASP A 162 -4.51 12.58 -9.99
CA ASP A 162 -5.54 12.78 -11.00
C ASP A 162 -6.09 14.21 -10.97
N ARG A 163 -6.24 14.82 -9.80
CA ARG A 163 -6.61 16.22 -9.68
C ARG A 163 -5.57 17.15 -10.28
N ASP A 164 -4.30 16.91 -9.96
CA ASP A 164 -3.19 17.71 -10.46
C ASP A 164 -3.05 17.56 -11.97
N ALA A 165 -3.15 16.34 -12.49
CA ALA A 165 -3.12 16.08 -13.92
C ALA A 165 -4.29 16.76 -14.64
N PHE A 166 -5.49 16.69 -14.07
CA PHE A 166 -6.66 17.33 -14.65
C PHE A 166 -6.56 18.86 -14.61
N ALA A 167 -6.10 19.43 -13.51
CA ALA A 167 -5.85 20.86 -13.38
C ALA A 167 -4.80 21.35 -14.40
N PHE A 168 -3.72 20.57 -14.57
CA PHE A 168 -2.70 20.85 -15.54
C PHE A 168 -3.22 20.83 -16.98
N MET A 169 -3.97 19.83 -17.36
CA MET A 169 -4.59 19.73 -18.68
C MET A 169 -5.56 20.87 -18.94
N SER A 170 -6.33 21.26 -17.95
CA SER A 170 -7.28 22.39 -18.07
C SER A 170 -6.54 23.72 -18.28
N ASN A 171 -5.40 23.90 -17.62
CA ASN A 171 -4.57 25.09 -17.78
C ASN A 171 -3.91 25.15 -19.17
N GLU A 172 -3.46 24.03 -19.70
CA GLU A 172 -2.90 23.96 -21.05
C GLU A 172 -3.96 24.33 -22.11
N ILE A 173 -5.15 23.77 -22.00
CA ILE A 173 -6.25 24.10 -22.92
C ILE A 173 -6.60 25.58 -22.84
N SER A 174 -6.60 26.17 -21.67
CA SER A 174 -6.85 27.60 -21.49
C SER A 174 -5.77 28.46 -22.13
N SER A 175 -4.50 28.04 -22.02
CA SER A 175 -3.38 28.73 -22.62
C SER A 175 -3.43 28.70 -24.15
N GLU A 176 -3.76 27.56 -24.74
CA GLU A 176 -3.92 27.44 -26.19
C GLU A 176 -5.05 28.31 -26.73
N ARG A 177 -6.15 28.44 -26.00
CA ARG A 177 -7.27 29.31 -26.39
C ARG A 177 -6.90 30.80 -26.35
N GLN A 178 -5.94 31.20 -25.53
CA GLN A 178 -5.48 32.58 -25.45
C GLN A 178 -4.52 32.97 -26.58
N LEU A 179 -3.96 32.00 -27.29
CA LEU A 179 -3.02 32.24 -28.42
C LEU A 179 -3.73 32.43 -29.77
N HIS A 180 -5.05 32.31 -29.84
CA HIS A 180 -5.91 32.52 -30.98
C HIS A 180 -6.77 33.75 -30.80
#